data_9a6d0fd724e038b465e14ddd2071efb0
#
_entry.id   9a6d0fd724e038b465e14ddd2071efb0
#
_cell.length_a   1.000
_cell.length_b   1.000
_cell.length_c   1.000
_cell.angle_alpha   90.00
_cell.angle_beta   90.00
_cell.angle_gamma   90.00
#
_symmetry.space_group_name_H-M   'P 1'
#
loop_
_entity.id
_entity.type
_entity.pdbx_description
1 polymer ?
#
loop_
_entity_poly.entity_id
_entity_poly.type
_entity_poly.pdbx_seq_one_letter_code
_entity_poly.pdbx_strand_id
1 'polypeptide(L)'
;GGTLSQGDWRRENVNQMVADVNAMIKQTKPWVRFGIGPAGVACSSPAVAEKYGVETSPGSDWQYNQIYSDPMAWVTRGTIDFISPQVYWNTTGNFDEVTNWWGKIGKRFNRHVYISQSCSSFGRDGWDLAEFVKQVNVMRDAGAQGMVYFKYSTWRNNNGTINGKTWGLRRWLKKQVFTTPALSPSTEWIAPPQQYGTVANCRREGNTLKWDAVDNVRYAIYAIPDSVDNASFRCQAQYLLGFTYPNSY
;
A
#
# COMPACT_ATOMS: atom_id res chain seq x y z
N GLY A 1 -15.01 -18.81 31.17
CA GLY A 1 -14.43 -19.74 30.25
C GLY A 1 -15.39 -20.03 29.11
N GLY A 2 -14.97 -19.75 27.87
CA GLY A 2 -15.72 -20.16 26.68
C GLY A 2 -15.23 -21.50 26.15
N THR A 3 -15.68 -21.87 24.96
CA THR A 3 -15.30 -23.08 24.24
C THR A 3 -13.97 -22.96 23.48
N LEU A 4 -13.37 -21.78 23.44
CA LEU A 4 -12.13 -21.51 22.71
C LEU A 4 -10.90 -22.06 23.48
N SER A 5 -9.91 -22.52 22.74
CA SER A 5 -8.57 -22.76 23.29
C SER A 5 -7.99 -21.45 23.84
N GLN A 6 -7.01 -21.55 24.74
CA GLN A 6 -6.34 -20.33 25.27
C GLN A 6 -5.73 -19.48 24.16
N GLY A 7 -5.13 -20.10 23.14
CA GLY A 7 -4.55 -19.40 21.99
C GLY A 7 -5.62 -18.70 21.15
N ASP A 8 -6.72 -19.36 20.86
CA ASP A 8 -7.84 -18.78 20.10
C ASP A 8 -8.52 -17.66 20.87
N TRP A 9 -8.67 -17.82 22.18
CA TRP A 9 -9.20 -16.77 23.04
C TRP A 9 -8.33 -15.50 23.01
N ARG A 10 -7.00 -15.67 23.06
CA ARG A 10 -6.07 -14.52 22.96
C ARG A 10 -6.16 -13.85 21.60
N ARG A 11 -6.18 -14.61 20.51
CA ARG A 11 -6.35 -14.08 19.15
C ARG A 11 -7.67 -13.35 19.00
N GLU A 12 -8.76 -13.93 19.53
CA GLU A 12 -10.07 -13.29 19.43
C GLU A 12 -10.15 -11.97 20.21
N ASN A 13 -9.49 -11.86 21.37
CA ASN A 13 -9.40 -10.59 22.08
C ASN A 13 -8.66 -9.51 21.25
N VAL A 14 -7.58 -9.89 20.55
CA VAL A 14 -6.88 -8.95 19.64
C VAL A 14 -7.78 -8.61 18.45
N ASN A 15 -8.46 -9.58 17.86
CA ASN A 15 -9.38 -9.36 16.74
C ASN A 15 -10.53 -8.42 17.12
N GLN A 16 -11.10 -8.60 18.32
CA GLN A 16 -12.15 -7.72 18.84
C GLN A 16 -11.65 -6.30 19.06
N MET A 17 -10.47 -6.14 19.66
CA MET A 17 -9.84 -4.82 19.83
C MET A 17 -9.65 -4.10 18.47
N VAL A 18 -9.18 -4.82 17.45
CA VAL A 18 -9.02 -4.26 16.10
C VAL A 18 -10.36 -3.83 15.51
N ALA A 19 -11.40 -4.65 15.69
CA ALA A 19 -12.76 -4.33 15.24
C ALA A 19 -13.33 -3.09 15.94
N ASP A 20 -13.14 -2.99 17.25
CA ASP A 20 -13.65 -1.86 18.06
C ASP A 20 -12.95 -0.56 17.68
N VAL A 21 -11.64 -0.59 17.47
CA VAL A 21 -10.87 0.58 17.00
C VAL A 21 -11.34 1.03 15.61
N ASN A 22 -11.55 0.09 14.69
CA ASN A 22 -12.07 0.41 13.36
C ASN A 22 -13.48 1.04 13.46
N ALA A 23 -14.37 0.44 14.23
CA ALA A 23 -15.73 0.96 14.42
C ALA A 23 -15.71 2.39 14.98
N MET A 24 -14.89 2.67 15.99
CA MET A 24 -14.72 4.00 16.57
C MET A 24 -14.20 5.02 15.55
N ILE A 25 -13.21 4.63 14.72
CA ILE A 25 -12.68 5.47 13.64
C ILE A 25 -13.80 5.79 12.64
N LYS A 26 -14.53 4.78 12.19
CA LYS A 26 -15.60 4.98 11.19
C LYS A 26 -16.77 5.79 11.73
N GLN A 27 -17.06 5.68 13.01
CA GLN A 27 -18.08 6.49 13.67
C GLN A 27 -17.66 7.97 13.77
N THR A 28 -16.38 8.25 14.02
CA THR A 28 -15.86 9.61 14.23
C THR A 28 -15.48 10.29 12.91
N LYS A 29 -14.79 9.55 12.02
CA LYS A 29 -14.27 10.02 10.72
C LYS A 29 -14.36 8.90 9.69
N PRO A 30 -15.53 8.68 9.07
CA PRO A 30 -15.77 7.52 8.21
C PRO A 30 -14.82 7.42 7.01
N TRP A 31 -14.27 8.53 6.56
CA TRP A 31 -13.32 8.59 5.43
C TRP A 31 -11.88 8.21 5.80
N VAL A 32 -11.55 8.09 7.10
CA VAL A 32 -10.19 7.73 7.51
C VAL A 32 -9.95 6.25 7.28
N ARG A 33 -8.83 5.93 6.63
CA ARG A 33 -8.40 4.55 6.42
C ARG A 33 -7.68 4.03 7.65
N PHE A 34 -8.06 2.85 8.09
CA PHE A 34 -7.43 2.14 9.20
C PHE A 34 -6.69 0.91 8.71
N GLY A 35 -5.46 0.73 9.14
CA GLY A 35 -4.65 -0.44 8.77
C GLY A 35 -3.62 -0.80 9.82
N ILE A 36 -3.08 -2.00 9.69
CA ILE A 36 -2.11 -2.58 10.64
C ILE A 36 -0.89 -3.08 9.89
N GLY A 37 0.28 -2.93 10.52
CA GLY A 37 1.56 -3.46 10.05
C GLY A 37 1.98 -4.72 10.84
N PRO A 38 1.44 -5.90 10.53
CA PRO A 38 1.81 -7.14 11.19
C PRO A 38 3.20 -7.63 10.76
N ALA A 39 3.69 -8.70 11.39
CA ALA A 39 4.83 -9.45 10.85
C ALA A 39 4.52 -9.96 9.42
N GLY A 40 5.56 -10.18 8.61
CA GLY A 40 5.41 -10.40 7.17
C GLY A 40 4.65 -11.67 6.79
N VAL A 41 4.70 -12.72 7.60
CA VAL A 41 4.15 -14.04 7.27
C VAL A 41 2.85 -14.31 8.02
N ALA A 42 1.84 -14.78 7.29
CA ALA A 42 0.61 -15.35 7.86
C ALA A 42 0.23 -16.64 7.12
N CYS A 43 -0.50 -17.55 7.76
CA CYS A 43 -0.99 -18.77 7.15
C CYS A 43 0.10 -19.68 6.56
N SER A 44 1.24 -19.86 7.22
CA SER A 44 2.27 -20.76 6.73
C SER A 44 1.97 -22.24 7.05
N SER A 45 1.16 -22.54 8.05
CA SER A 45 0.68 -23.90 8.27
C SER A 45 -0.60 -24.22 7.50
N PRO A 46 -0.76 -25.46 6.97
CA PRO A 46 -1.97 -25.86 6.27
C PRO A 46 -3.26 -25.63 7.07
N ALA A 47 -3.25 -25.91 8.37
CA ALA A 47 -4.44 -25.75 9.22
C ALA A 47 -4.91 -24.29 9.33
N VAL A 48 -3.97 -23.34 9.41
CA VAL A 48 -4.31 -21.89 9.43
C VAL A 48 -4.74 -21.41 8.04
N ALA A 49 -4.10 -21.88 6.97
CA ALA A 49 -4.46 -21.55 5.60
C ALA A 49 -5.87 -22.08 5.26
N GLU A 50 -6.19 -23.31 5.62
CA GLU A 50 -7.51 -23.93 5.43
C GLU A 50 -8.62 -23.16 6.16
N LYS A 51 -8.37 -22.73 7.40
CA LYS A 51 -9.32 -21.90 8.17
C LYS A 51 -9.83 -20.68 7.38
N TYR A 52 -8.99 -20.09 6.52
CA TYR A 52 -9.32 -18.94 5.69
C TYR A 52 -9.55 -19.28 4.22
N GLY A 53 -9.42 -20.54 3.85
CA GLY A 53 -9.58 -21.03 2.48
C GLY A 53 -8.54 -20.42 1.52
N VAL A 54 -7.31 -20.23 1.96
CA VAL A 54 -6.20 -19.64 1.19
C VAL A 54 -5.06 -20.64 1.02
N GLU A 55 -4.16 -20.37 0.08
CA GLU A 55 -2.89 -21.09 -0.05
C GLU A 55 -1.97 -20.79 1.15
N THR A 56 -1.06 -21.70 1.46
CA THR A 56 -0.04 -21.45 2.47
C THR A 56 0.94 -20.39 2.00
N SER A 57 1.37 -19.53 2.93
CA SER A 57 2.45 -18.57 2.74
C SER A 57 3.80 -19.21 3.10
N PRO A 58 4.90 -18.87 2.42
CA PRO A 58 6.23 -19.29 2.87
C PRO A 58 6.60 -18.66 4.22
N GLY A 59 7.37 -19.37 5.05
CA GLY A 59 7.84 -18.92 6.35
C GLY A 59 7.23 -19.68 7.53
N SER A 60 6.93 -18.99 8.62
CA SER A 60 6.39 -19.61 9.82
C SER A 60 5.23 -18.82 10.42
N ASP A 61 4.30 -19.51 11.07
CA ASP A 61 3.16 -18.93 11.79
C ASP A 61 3.56 -18.36 13.17
N TRP A 62 4.78 -17.84 13.29
CA TRP A 62 5.27 -17.26 14.54
C TRP A 62 4.30 -16.24 15.13
N GLN A 63 3.83 -15.27 14.34
CA GLN A 63 2.92 -14.25 14.85
C GLN A 63 1.57 -14.81 15.29
N TYR A 64 1.06 -15.84 14.61
CA TYR A 64 -0.18 -16.50 14.97
C TYR A 64 -0.06 -17.28 16.27
N ASN A 65 1.06 -18.01 16.46
CA ASN A 65 1.25 -18.92 17.57
C ASN A 65 1.89 -18.28 18.80
N GLN A 66 2.80 -17.30 18.65
CA GLN A 66 3.58 -16.75 19.75
C GLN A 66 3.05 -15.42 20.27
N ILE A 67 2.57 -14.55 19.39
CA ILE A 67 2.03 -13.24 19.77
C ILE A 67 0.52 -13.12 19.54
N TYR A 68 -0.11 -14.21 19.12
CA TYR A 68 -1.57 -14.32 18.94
C TYR A 68 -2.14 -13.26 17.97
N SER A 69 -1.36 -12.85 16.98
CA SER A 69 -1.75 -11.94 15.91
C SER A 69 -2.35 -12.74 14.75
N ASP A 70 -3.57 -12.40 14.36
CA ASP A 70 -4.30 -13.09 13.29
C ASP A 70 -4.67 -12.10 12.17
N PRO A 71 -3.69 -11.68 11.31
CA PRO A 71 -3.95 -10.71 10.26
C PRO A 71 -5.03 -11.13 9.28
N MET A 72 -5.20 -12.43 9.05
CA MET A 72 -6.22 -12.93 8.16
C MET A 72 -7.62 -12.76 8.71
N ALA A 73 -7.80 -12.84 10.03
CA ALA A 73 -9.08 -12.50 10.65
C ALA A 73 -9.46 -11.04 10.37
N TRP A 74 -8.51 -10.12 10.44
CA TRP A 74 -8.77 -8.69 10.20
C TRP A 74 -9.13 -8.41 8.73
N VAL A 75 -8.41 -9.05 7.81
CA VAL A 75 -8.68 -8.94 6.36
C VAL A 75 -10.03 -9.53 6.00
N THR A 76 -10.31 -10.76 6.44
CA THR A 76 -11.54 -11.49 6.06
C THR A 76 -12.79 -10.92 6.71
N ARG A 77 -12.69 -10.42 7.94
CA ARG A 77 -13.80 -9.74 8.65
C ARG A 77 -14.00 -8.28 8.19
N GLY A 78 -13.09 -7.75 7.39
CA GLY A 78 -13.16 -6.36 6.93
C GLY A 78 -12.96 -5.32 8.02
N THR A 79 -12.27 -5.65 9.10
CA THR A 79 -12.01 -4.77 10.24
C THR A 79 -10.79 -3.84 10.03
N ILE A 80 -10.16 -3.93 8.88
CA ILE A 80 -9.10 -3.02 8.40
C ILE A 80 -9.35 -2.62 6.96
N ASP A 81 -8.87 -1.44 6.56
CA ASP A 81 -8.93 -0.97 5.17
C ASP A 81 -7.71 -1.38 4.37
N PHE A 82 -6.58 -1.52 5.04
CA PHE A 82 -5.34 -1.98 4.44
C PHE A 82 -4.49 -2.76 5.42
N ILE A 83 -3.60 -3.57 4.86
CA ILE A 83 -2.58 -4.26 5.63
C ILE A 83 -1.19 -3.90 5.12
N SER A 84 -0.22 -3.75 6.04
CA SER A 84 1.16 -3.43 5.70
C SER A 84 2.13 -4.46 6.31
N PRO A 85 2.19 -5.67 5.74
CA PRO A 85 3.04 -6.73 6.27
C PRO A 85 4.52 -6.36 6.21
N GLN A 86 5.28 -6.67 7.28
CA GLN A 86 6.70 -6.37 7.41
C GLN A 86 7.55 -7.42 6.67
N VAL A 87 7.66 -7.27 5.35
CA VAL A 87 8.42 -8.18 4.47
C VAL A 87 9.88 -7.72 4.43
N TYR A 88 10.62 -7.99 5.52
CA TYR A 88 11.98 -7.46 5.73
C TYR A 88 13.08 -8.40 5.22
N TRP A 89 12.81 -9.20 4.21
CA TRP A 89 13.78 -10.01 3.47
C TRP A 89 14.18 -9.30 2.18
N ASN A 90 15.29 -9.74 1.59
CA ASN A 90 15.64 -9.37 0.22
C ASN A 90 15.03 -10.39 -0.80
N THR A 91 15.18 -10.11 -2.08
CA THR A 91 14.62 -10.94 -3.16
C THR A 91 15.36 -12.27 -3.36
N THR A 92 16.53 -12.47 -2.74
CA THR A 92 17.18 -13.79 -2.65
C THR A 92 16.66 -14.63 -1.49
N GLY A 93 15.86 -14.03 -0.61
CA GLY A 93 15.10 -14.70 0.44
C GLY A 93 13.62 -14.79 0.07
N ASN A 94 12.75 -14.64 1.05
CA ASN A 94 11.31 -14.86 0.87
C ASN A 94 10.52 -13.62 0.42
N PHE A 95 11.19 -12.51 0.02
CA PHE A 95 10.49 -11.27 -0.31
C PHE A 95 9.47 -11.46 -1.43
N ASP A 96 9.89 -12.08 -2.54
CA ASP A 96 9.07 -12.24 -3.74
C ASP A 96 7.83 -13.10 -3.45
N GLU A 97 8.04 -14.24 -2.81
CA GLU A 97 6.97 -15.20 -2.54
C GLU A 97 5.94 -14.65 -1.56
N VAL A 98 6.40 -14.04 -0.45
CA VAL A 98 5.53 -13.45 0.56
C VAL A 98 4.77 -12.25 0.00
N THR A 99 5.43 -11.41 -0.80
CA THR A 99 4.79 -10.26 -1.46
C THR A 99 3.71 -10.70 -2.43
N ASN A 100 3.99 -11.71 -3.27
CA ASN A 100 3.02 -12.28 -4.20
C ASN A 100 1.83 -12.90 -3.47
N TRP A 101 2.08 -13.60 -2.36
CA TRP A 101 1.02 -14.16 -1.53
C TRP A 101 0.09 -13.05 -0.99
N TRP A 102 0.65 -11.98 -0.42
CA TRP A 102 -0.15 -10.84 0.06
C TRP A 102 -0.91 -10.12 -1.05
N GLY A 103 -0.33 -10.01 -2.25
CA GLY A 103 -1.02 -9.46 -3.42
C GLY A 103 -2.28 -10.26 -3.77
N LYS A 104 -2.20 -11.61 -3.77
CA LYS A 104 -3.36 -12.49 -3.96
C LYS A 104 -4.41 -12.29 -2.86
N ILE A 105 -3.98 -12.16 -1.59
CA ILE A 105 -4.88 -11.92 -0.46
C ILE A 105 -5.61 -10.58 -0.61
N GLY A 106 -4.88 -9.50 -0.87
CA GLY A 106 -5.47 -8.18 -1.05
C GLY A 106 -6.53 -8.15 -2.17
N LYS A 107 -6.22 -8.76 -3.30
CA LYS A 107 -7.14 -8.88 -4.42
C LYS A 107 -8.38 -9.71 -4.06
N ARG A 108 -8.19 -10.87 -3.39
CA ARG A 108 -9.30 -11.78 -3.06
C ARG A 108 -10.29 -11.16 -2.08
N PHE A 109 -9.79 -10.45 -1.06
CA PHE A 109 -10.63 -9.91 0.01
C PHE A 109 -10.92 -8.41 -0.15
N ASN A 110 -10.56 -7.83 -1.28
CA ASN A 110 -10.77 -6.41 -1.59
C ASN A 110 -10.24 -5.50 -0.46
N ARG A 111 -8.96 -5.65 -0.13
CA ARG A 111 -8.25 -4.81 0.83
C ARG A 111 -6.91 -4.37 0.25
N HIS A 112 -6.51 -3.15 0.54
CA HIS A 112 -5.22 -2.66 0.09
C HIS A 112 -4.07 -3.36 0.82
N VAL A 113 -3.00 -3.60 0.08
CA VAL A 113 -1.74 -4.13 0.60
C VAL A 113 -0.63 -3.13 0.33
N TYR A 114 0.05 -2.71 1.39
CA TYR A 114 1.25 -1.87 1.30
C TYR A 114 2.41 -2.66 1.88
N ILE A 115 3.33 -3.12 1.05
CA ILE A 115 4.47 -3.93 1.50
C ILE A 115 5.41 -3.07 2.34
N SER A 116 5.61 -3.44 3.61
CA SER A 116 6.55 -2.75 4.48
C SER A 116 7.96 -3.29 4.28
N GLN A 117 8.89 -2.39 3.97
CA GLN A 117 10.27 -2.68 3.61
C GLN A 117 11.24 -2.08 4.63
N SER A 118 12.33 -2.80 4.92
CA SER A 118 13.38 -2.33 5.82
C SER A 118 14.42 -1.48 5.09
N CYS A 119 14.24 -0.17 5.05
CA CYS A 119 15.27 0.71 4.49
C CYS A 119 16.54 0.82 5.37
N SER A 120 16.50 0.32 6.60
CA SER A 120 17.68 0.21 7.48
C SER A 120 18.67 -0.88 7.01
N SER A 121 18.25 -1.74 6.12
CA SER A 121 19.12 -2.76 5.51
C SER A 121 19.99 -2.21 4.38
N PHE A 122 19.66 -1.04 3.83
CA PHE A 122 20.43 -0.43 2.74
C PHE A 122 21.92 -0.31 3.07
N GLY A 123 22.76 -0.78 2.14
CA GLY A 123 24.22 -0.82 2.28
C GLY A 123 24.77 -2.07 2.97
N ARG A 124 23.93 -3.01 3.40
CA ARG A 124 24.34 -4.35 3.79
C ARG A 124 24.54 -5.24 2.57
N ASP A 125 25.17 -6.40 2.74
CA ASP A 125 25.29 -7.39 1.67
C ASP A 125 23.92 -7.80 1.13
N GLY A 126 23.77 -7.79 -0.19
CA GLY A 126 22.50 -8.07 -0.87
C GLY A 126 21.43 -6.98 -0.73
N TRP A 127 21.77 -5.77 -0.24
CA TRP A 127 20.84 -4.65 -0.04
C TRP A 127 21.37 -3.35 -0.67
N ASP A 128 21.65 -3.41 -1.94
CA ASP A 128 22.04 -2.26 -2.76
C ASP A 128 20.84 -1.55 -3.39
N LEU A 129 21.10 -0.55 -4.24
CA LEU A 129 20.03 0.18 -4.94
C LEU A 129 19.23 -0.72 -5.89
N ALA A 130 19.88 -1.69 -6.53
CA ALA A 130 19.23 -2.59 -7.48
C ALA A 130 18.21 -3.48 -6.76
N GLU A 131 18.55 -3.96 -5.57
CA GLU A 131 17.64 -4.73 -4.72
C GLU A 131 16.37 -3.94 -4.39
N PHE A 132 16.50 -2.67 -4.00
CA PHE A 132 15.33 -1.83 -3.70
C PHE A 132 14.45 -1.58 -4.93
N VAL A 133 15.01 -1.45 -6.13
CA VAL A 133 14.24 -1.37 -7.38
C VAL A 133 13.50 -2.66 -7.64
N LYS A 134 14.21 -3.79 -7.51
CA LYS A 134 13.64 -5.12 -7.73
C LYS A 134 12.45 -5.35 -6.82
N GLN A 135 12.56 -5.01 -5.52
CA GLN A 135 11.45 -5.11 -4.58
C GLN A 135 10.24 -4.24 -4.97
N VAL A 136 10.46 -3.02 -5.50
CA VAL A 136 9.36 -2.19 -6.02
C VAL A 136 8.68 -2.85 -7.20
N ASN A 137 9.42 -3.46 -8.11
CA ASN A 137 8.86 -4.15 -9.27
C ASN A 137 8.05 -5.38 -8.83
N VAL A 138 8.58 -6.22 -7.95
CA VAL A 138 7.86 -7.37 -7.38
C VAL A 138 6.54 -6.92 -6.71
N MET A 139 6.58 -5.83 -5.94
CA MET A 139 5.39 -5.27 -5.31
C MET A 139 4.33 -4.84 -6.35
N ARG A 140 4.76 -4.18 -7.43
CA ARG A 140 3.88 -3.76 -8.53
C ARG A 140 3.27 -4.96 -9.26
N ASP A 141 4.10 -5.95 -9.58
CA ASP A 141 3.68 -7.18 -10.28
C ASP A 141 2.70 -7.99 -9.43
N ALA A 142 2.88 -8.01 -8.11
CA ALA A 142 1.94 -8.61 -7.16
C ALA A 142 0.59 -7.87 -7.06
N GLY A 143 0.48 -6.67 -7.64
CA GLY A 143 -0.72 -5.84 -7.58
C GLY A 143 -0.96 -5.17 -6.22
N ALA A 144 0.08 -5.05 -5.38
CA ALA A 144 0.00 -4.27 -4.14
C ALA A 144 -0.02 -2.76 -4.45
N GLN A 145 -0.67 -1.98 -3.60
CA GLN A 145 -0.96 -0.57 -3.83
C GLN A 145 0.22 0.35 -3.53
N GLY A 146 1.26 -0.15 -2.87
CA GLY A 146 2.44 0.64 -2.58
C GLY A 146 3.35 0.03 -1.53
N MET A 147 4.32 0.82 -1.08
CA MET A 147 5.30 0.42 -0.08
C MET A 147 5.30 1.35 1.12
N VAL A 148 5.62 0.78 2.30
CA VAL A 148 5.92 1.52 3.52
C VAL A 148 7.39 1.30 3.87
N TYR A 149 8.16 2.38 3.92
CA TYR A 149 9.59 2.31 4.24
C TYR A 149 9.84 2.50 5.73
N PHE A 150 10.19 1.44 6.42
CA PHE A 150 10.53 1.50 7.83
C PHE A 150 12.02 1.79 8.01
N LYS A 151 12.39 2.93 8.59
CA LYS A 151 11.54 3.96 9.15
C LYS A 151 11.99 5.36 8.68
N TYR A 152 11.20 6.40 8.96
CA TYR A 152 11.45 7.78 8.51
C TYR A 152 12.85 8.31 8.86
N SER A 153 13.35 8.07 10.09
CA SER A 153 14.69 8.52 10.48
C SER A 153 15.78 7.89 9.61
N THR A 154 15.67 6.60 9.32
CA THR A 154 16.58 5.90 8.42
C THR A 154 16.40 6.39 6.98
N TRP A 155 15.18 6.52 6.52
CA TRP A 155 14.84 7.02 5.19
C TRP A 155 15.40 8.42 4.94
N ARG A 156 15.33 9.31 5.92
CA ARG A 156 15.87 10.66 5.82
C ARG A 156 17.39 10.69 5.77
N ASN A 157 18.06 9.88 6.57
CA ASN A 157 19.50 9.89 6.82
C ASN A 157 20.25 8.80 6.04
N ASN A 158 19.54 8.01 5.22
CA ASN A 158 20.10 6.82 4.59
C ASN A 158 20.99 7.19 3.39
N ASN A 159 22.23 7.52 3.68
CA ASN A 159 23.30 7.77 2.72
C ASN A 159 24.22 6.55 2.70
N GLY A 160 23.91 5.59 1.81
CA GLY A 160 24.83 4.49 1.53
C GLY A 160 25.94 4.94 0.57
N THR A 161 27.09 4.32 0.66
CA THR A 161 28.19 4.52 -0.29
C THR A 161 28.20 3.38 -1.29
N ILE A 162 28.02 3.70 -2.57
CA ILE A 162 28.10 2.74 -3.68
C ILE A 162 29.17 3.23 -4.64
N ASN A 163 30.16 2.39 -4.93
CA ASN A 163 31.29 2.76 -5.80
C ASN A 163 32.00 4.06 -5.39
N GLY A 164 32.20 4.26 -4.08
CA GLY A 164 32.87 5.45 -3.53
C GLY A 164 32.02 6.74 -3.54
N LYS A 165 30.77 6.68 -4.02
CA LYS A 165 29.84 7.83 -4.00
C LYS A 165 28.74 7.63 -2.98
N THR A 166 28.47 8.66 -2.19
CA THR A 166 27.35 8.65 -1.26
C THR A 166 26.03 8.87 -1.99
N TRP A 167 25.16 7.89 -1.95
CA TRP A 167 23.82 7.95 -2.54
C TRP A 167 22.77 7.88 -1.43
N GLY A 168 21.84 8.84 -1.42
CA GLY A 168 20.64 8.73 -0.59
C GLY A 168 19.63 7.83 -1.27
N LEU A 169 19.24 6.72 -0.63
CA LEU A 169 18.22 5.79 -1.14
C LEU A 169 16.96 6.52 -1.59
N ARG A 170 16.43 7.42 -0.73
CA ARG A 170 15.24 8.23 -1.04
C ARG A 170 15.41 9.05 -2.32
N ARG A 171 16.53 9.78 -2.44
CA ARG A 171 16.80 10.66 -3.59
C ARG A 171 16.90 9.84 -4.87
N TRP A 172 17.53 8.69 -4.77
CA TRP A 172 17.71 7.81 -5.92
C TRP A 172 16.38 7.19 -6.37
N LEU A 173 15.60 6.63 -5.44
CA LEU A 173 14.28 6.07 -5.76
C LEU A 173 13.34 7.13 -6.34
N LYS A 174 13.34 8.36 -5.80
CA LYS A 174 12.56 9.47 -6.37
C LYS A 174 12.97 9.77 -7.81
N LYS A 175 14.27 9.72 -8.12
CA LYS A 175 14.78 10.06 -9.45
C LYS A 175 14.62 8.93 -10.47
N GLN A 176 14.66 7.68 -10.05
CA GLN A 176 14.75 6.52 -10.95
C GLN A 176 13.49 5.66 -10.96
N VAL A 177 12.72 5.65 -9.88
CA VAL A 177 11.59 4.71 -9.70
C VAL A 177 10.27 5.46 -9.54
N PHE A 178 10.22 6.44 -8.65
CA PHE A 178 9.03 7.24 -8.37
C PHE A 178 9.11 8.60 -9.09
N THR A 179 9.25 8.55 -10.41
CA THR A 179 9.51 9.74 -11.25
C THR A 179 8.27 10.59 -11.47
N THR A 180 7.09 10.01 -11.32
CA THR A 180 5.81 10.68 -11.50
C THR A 180 4.99 10.64 -10.22
N PRO A 181 4.08 11.62 -9.98
CA PRO A 181 3.07 11.53 -8.95
C PRO A 181 2.17 10.31 -9.18
N ALA A 182 1.52 9.83 -8.13
CA ALA A 182 0.53 8.77 -8.23
C ALA A 182 -0.76 9.19 -7.51
N LEU A 183 -1.90 8.76 -8.04
CA LEU A 183 -3.19 8.84 -7.35
C LEU A 183 -3.19 7.90 -6.14
N SER A 184 -3.82 8.32 -5.06
CA SER A 184 -4.14 7.39 -3.99
C SER A 184 -5.14 6.35 -4.50
N PRO A 185 -4.96 5.06 -4.22
CA PRO A 185 -5.92 4.03 -4.63
C PRO A 185 -7.32 4.33 -4.09
N SER A 186 -8.36 4.03 -4.85
CA SER A 186 -9.74 4.18 -4.39
C SER A 186 -10.06 3.19 -3.27
N THR A 187 -10.97 3.59 -2.37
CA THR A 187 -11.45 2.75 -1.25
C THR A 187 -12.97 2.63 -1.35
N GLU A 188 -13.43 1.90 -2.34
CA GLU A 188 -14.85 1.78 -2.68
C GLU A 188 -15.70 1.18 -1.55
N TRP A 189 -15.09 0.42 -0.64
CA TRP A 189 -15.75 -0.10 0.57
C TRP A 189 -15.93 0.95 1.67
N ILE A 190 -15.25 2.10 1.60
CA ILE A 190 -15.46 3.24 2.52
C ILE A 190 -16.49 4.19 1.94
N ALA A 191 -16.34 4.54 0.67
CA ALA A 191 -17.28 5.38 -0.04
C ALA A 191 -17.34 4.91 -1.51
N PRO A 192 -18.54 4.63 -2.04
CA PRO A 192 -18.67 4.27 -3.44
C PRO A 192 -18.16 5.41 -4.33
N PRO A 193 -17.65 5.10 -5.53
CA PRO A 193 -17.21 6.12 -6.47
C PRO A 193 -18.35 7.10 -6.75
N GLN A 194 -18.10 8.38 -6.53
CA GLN A 194 -19.02 9.42 -6.96
C GLN A 194 -18.77 9.74 -8.43
N GLN A 195 -19.81 9.78 -9.21
CA GLN A 195 -19.74 10.31 -10.56
C GLN A 195 -19.84 11.82 -10.51
N TYR A 196 -18.74 12.48 -10.76
CA TYR A 196 -18.72 13.91 -11.02
C TYR A 196 -18.97 14.15 -12.50
N GLY A 197 -19.70 15.21 -12.84
CA GLY A 197 -19.87 15.63 -14.21
C GLY A 197 -18.56 16.03 -14.89
N THR A 198 -18.62 16.21 -16.20
CA THR A 198 -17.47 16.71 -16.96
C THR A 198 -17.08 18.11 -16.46
N VAL A 199 -15.78 18.35 -16.29
CA VAL A 199 -15.27 19.69 -15.98
C VAL A 199 -15.64 20.64 -17.12
N ALA A 200 -16.41 21.68 -16.79
CA ALA A 200 -16.90 22.64 -17.78
C ALA A 200 -15.96 23.84 -17.93
N ASN A 201 -16.03 24.49 -19.10
CA ASN A 201 -15.37 25.75 -19.41
C ASN A 201 -13.86 25.74 -19.12
N CYS A 202 -13.19 24.60 -19.40
CA CYS A 202 -11.75 24.51 -19.30
C CYS A 202 -11.11 25.44 -20.36
N ARG A 203 -10.28 26.38 -19.89
CA ARG A 203 -9.62 27.40 -20.73
C ARG A 203 -8.24 27.74 -20.22
N ARG A 204 -7.40 28.22 -21.11
CA ARG A 204 -6.07 28.74 -20.78
C ARG A 204 -6.10 30.25 -20.70
N GLU A 205 -5.61 30.80 -19.59
CA GLU A 205 -5.40 32.22 -19.39
C GLU A 205 -3.90 32.47 -19.10
N GLY A 206 -3.14 32.89 -20.10
CA GLY A 206 -1.69 32.95 -19.99
C GLY A 206 -1.05 31.59 -19.76
N ASN A 207 -0.38 31.43 -18.62
CA ASN A 207 0.23 30.14 -18.20
C ASN A 207 -0.63 29.36 -17.22
N THR A 208 -1.88 29.76 -16.99
CA THR A 208 -2.79 29.16 -16.04
C THR A 208 -3.92 28.48 -16.77
N LEU A 209 -4.26 27.24 -16.38
CA LEU A 209 -5.49 26.56 -16.74
C LEU A 209 -6.57 26.92 -15.74
N LYS A 210 -7.79 27.21 -16.21
CA LYS A 210 -8.96 27.49 -15.38
C LYS A 210 -10.16 26.72 -15.89
N TRP A 211 -11.08 26.42 -14.99
CA TRP A 211 -12.33 25.71 -15.27
C TRP A 211 -13.41 26.11 -14.27
N ASP A 212 -14.64 25.68 -14.49
CA ASP A 212 -15.71 25.90 -13.54
C ASP A 212 -15.51 25.04 -12.28
N ALA A 213 -15.74 25.64 -11.11
CA ALA A 213 -15.56 24.95 -9.85
C ALA A 213 -16.60 23.83 -9.65
N VAL A 214 -16.16 22.73 -9.08
CA VAL A 214 -17.03 21.67 -8.55
C VAL A 214 -16.72 21.53 -7.06
N ASP A 215 -17.77 21.49 -6.24
CA ASP A 215 -17.63 21.46 -4.79
C ASP A 215 -17.07 20.12 -4.29
N ASN A 216 -16.28 20.19 -3.24
CA ASN A 216 -15.75 19.02 -2.52
C ASN A 216 -14.91 18.05 -3.36
N VAL A 217 -14.23 18.52 -4.39
CA VAL A 217 -13.36 17.72 -5.23
C VAL A 217 -11.89 18.19 -5.14
N ARG A 218 -11.01 17.29 -5.51
CA ARG A 218 -9.62 17.58 -5.84
C ARG A 218 -9.41 17.21 -7.30
N TYR A 219 -8.87 18.11 -8.07
CA TYR A 219 -8.61 17.90 -9.49
C TYR A 219 -7.25 17.23 -9.70
N ALA A 220 -7.20 16.24 -10.57
CA ALA A 220 -5.96 15.68 -11.10
C ALA A 220 -5.71 16.26 -12.50
N ILE A 221 -4.52 16.82 -12.69
CA ILE A 221 -4.15 17.49 -13.94
C ILE A 221 -3.23 16.57 -14.74
N TYR A 222 -3.60 16.31 -15.97
CA TYR A 222 -2.86 15.47 -16.90
C TYR A 222 -2.43 16.29 -18.13
N ALA A 223 -1.20 16.04 -18.59
CA ALA A 223 -0.73 16.48 -19.90
C ALA A 223 -0.54 15.24 -20.78
N ILE A 224 -1.42 15.06 -21.73
CA ILE A 224 -1.37 13.96 -22.67
C ILE A 224 -0.91 14.44 -24.04
N PRO A 225 0.00 13.71 -24.73
CA PRO A 225 0.38 14.03 -26.11
C PRO A 225 -0.83 13.93 -27.06
N ASP A 226 -0.80 14.70 -28.13
CA ASP A 226 -1.87 14.66 -29.16
C ASP A 226 -2.04 13.28 -29.81
N SER A 227 -1.00 12.43 -29.73
CA SER A 227 -1.03 11.05 -30.20
C SER A 227 -1.84 10.10 -29.29
N VAL A 228 -2.22 10.55 -28.09
CA VAL A 228 -3.03 9.76 -27.15
C VAL A 228 -4.49 10.14 -27.33
N ASP A 229 -5.30 9.18 -27.73
CA ASP A 229 -6.74 9.39 -27.87
C ASP A 229 -7.40 9.66 -26.50
N ASN A 230 -8.08 10.80 -26.38
CA ASN A 230 -8.76 11.22 -25.16
C ASN A 230 -9.85 10.23 -24.73
N ALA A 231 -10.54 9.57 -25.67
CA ALA A 231 -11.60 8.61 -25.35
C ALA A 231 -11.04 7.32 -24.74
N SER A 232 -9.82 6.96 -25.08
CA SER A 232 -9.14 5.76 -24.56
C SER A 232 -8.23 6.05 -23.35
N PHE A 233 -8.03 7.32 -22.99
CA PHE A 233 -7.18 7.71 -21.87
C PHE A 233 -7.66 7.10 -20.54
N ARG A 234 -6.77 6.49 -19.78
CA ARG A 234 -7.04 5.75 -18.53
C ARG A 234 -6.31 6.33 -17.31
N CYS A 235 -6.17 7.64 -17.24
CA CYS A 235 -5.52 8.32 -16.10
C CYS A 235 -4.13 7.76 -15.76
N GLN A 236 -3.33 7.47 -16.77
CA GLN A 236 -2.00 6.89 -16.62
C GLN A 236 -1.06 7.85 -15.88
N ALA A 237 -0.36 7.34 -14.87
CA ALA A 237 0.47 8.14 -13.98
C ALA A 237 1.59 8.92 -14.71
N GLN A 238 2.09 8.40 -15.83
CA GLN A 238 3.13 9.07 -16.63
C GLN A 238 2.71 10.44 -17.18
N TYR A 239 1.42 10.69 -17.32
CA TYR A 239 0.87 11.95 -17.80
C TYR A 239 0.36 12.85 -16.68
N LEU A 240 0.40 12.40 -15.43
CA LEU A 240 -0.06 13.16 -14.28
C LEU A 240 0.94 14.26 -13.94
N LEU A 241 0.53 15.52 -14.06
CA LEU A 241 1.33 16.70 -13.67
C LEU A 241 1.23 16.99 -12.17
N GLY A 242 0.04 16.86 -11.62
CA GLY A 242 -0.17 17.18 -10.21
C GLY A 242 -1.63 17.21 -9.81
N PHE A 243 -1.87 17.80 -8.65
CA PHE A 243 -3.19 17.92 -8.03
C PHE A 243 -3.43 19.35 -7.57
N THR A 244 -4.67 19.79 -7.65
CA THR A 244 -5.08 21.09 -7.12
C THR A 244 -6.48 20.96 -6.49
N TYR A 245 -6.75 21.77 -5.46
CA TYR A 245 -8.10 21.96 -4.92
C TYR A 245 -8.81 23.17 -5.58
N PRO A 246 -8.12 24.30 -5.81
CA PRO A 246 -8.67 25.38 -6.63
C PRO A 246 -9.02 24.91 -8.04
N ASN A 247 -9.94 25.66 -8.67
CA ASN A 247 -10.32 25.45 -10.08
C ASN A 247 -9.33 26.11 -11.06
N SER A 248 -8.04 26.03 -10.71
CA SER A 248 -6.92 26.53 -11.53
C SER A 248 -5.63 25.75 -11.27
N TYR A 249 -4.75 25.73 -12.26
CA TYR A 249 -3.45 25.06 -12.21
C TYR A 249 -2.41 25.78 -13.05
#